data_17ac7a1cb648550979ce4b0ebdd2da78
#
_entry.id   17ac7a1cb648550979ce4b0ebdd2da78
#
_cell.length_a   1.000
_cell.length_b   1.000
_cell.length_c   1.000
_cell.angle_alpha   90.00
_cell.angle_beta   90.00
_cell.angle_gamma   90.00
#
_symmetry.space_group_name_H-M   'P 1'
#
loop_
_entity.id
_entity.type
_entity.pdbx_description
1 polymer ?
#
loop_
_entity_poly.entity_id
_entity_poly.type
_entity_poly.pdbx_seq_one_letter_code
_entity_poly.pdbx_strand_id
1 'polypeptide(L)'
;MANFFTTKDPLDQIISETFPDKAIQHTQHILTGWTNIVIEVTTSDGTYFFRFPRNPFWSKMIVKDAAVCNFVDGKTSFYTPQMELHYDSKHRPFSVHRKIEGYTLGDRIYHLSHTALTGAAYDIGKFIKELSGIDLSDAPAEVTYPLSDFLHELDYEHYDHHIDADHAYIKSTDGHQLVHGDLNLGNILLDDHDKVIGVIDFCFAGTGNPHMDVARIVSRPAPAEFEQTFLSQFNNSSEIERMRTAWHNIDAGYAAHIRSHFPEINLNQL
;
A
#
# COMPACT_ATOMS: atom_id res chain seq x y z
N MET A 1 18.02 8.51 -20.50
CA MET A 1 17.99 9.27 -19.23
C MET A 1 17.27 8.41 -18.21
N ALA A 2 17.68 8.45 -16.96
CA ALA A 2 17.01 7.65 -15.92
C ALA A 2 15.56 8.14 -15.74
N ASN A 3 14.59 7.19 -15.74
CA ASN A 3 13.16 7.48 -15.58
C ASN A 3 12.74 7.47 -14.09
N PHE A 4 13.65 7.77 -13.17
CA PHE A 4 13.43 7.73 -11.73
C PHE A 4 14.14 8.88 -11.03
N PHE A 5 13.82 9.08 -9.74
CA PHE A 5 14.34 10.16 -8.92
C PHE A 5 15.41 9.68 -7.94
N THR A 6 16.27 10.58 -7.56
CA THR A 6 17.30 10.40 -6.52
C THR A 6 17.26 11.58 -5.55
N THR A 7 17.90 11.44 -4.40
CA THR A 7 18.05 12.53 -3.42
C THR A 7 18.89 13.72 -3.94
N LYS A 8 19.53 13.58 -5.12
CA LYS A 8 20.28 14.66 -5.78
C LYS A 8 19.43 15.48 -6.76
N ASP A 9 18.21 15.03 -7.06
CA ASP A 9 17.28 15.79 -7.89
C ASP A 9 16.76 17.02 -7.13
N PRO A 10 16.42 18.13 -7.82
CA PRO A 10 15.93 19.34 -7.18
C PRO A 10 14.44 19.19 -6.79
N LEU A 11 14.16 18.30 -5.83
CA LEU A 11 12.79 17.92 -5.44
C LEU A 11 12.00 19.13 -4.91
N ASP A 12 12.64 20.02 -4.14
CA ASP A 12 11.98 21.23 -3.63
C ASP A 12 11.54 22.17 -4.76
N GLN A 13 12.32 22.26 -5.86
CA GLN A 13 11.92 23.01 -7.04
C GLN A 13 10.70 22.37 -7.71
N ILE A 14 10.69 21.05 -7.88
CA ILE A 14 9.55 20.32 -8.47
C ILE A 14 8.29 20.54 -7.64
N ILE A 15 8.40 20.48 -6.30
CA ILE A 15 7.29 20.74 -5.38
C ILE A 15 6.75 22.17 -5.56
N SER A 16 7.64 23.16 -5.63
CA SER A 16 7.26 24.57 -5.80
C SER A 16 6.60 24.83 -7.16
N GLU A 17 7.10 24.17 -8.22
CA GLU A 17 6.52 24.25 -9.57
C GLU A 17 5.15 23.56 -9.65
N THR A 18 4.92 22.50 -8.87
CA THR A 18 3.64 21.79 -8.78
C THR A 18 2.60 22.60 -8.00
N PHE A 19 3.03 23.36 -7.00
CA PHE A 19 2.17 24.19 -6.15
C PHE A 19 2.48 25.69 -6.27
N PRO A 20 2.34 26.30 -7.47
CA PRO A 20 2.75 27.69 -7.70
C PRO A 20 1.97 28.70 -6.85
N ASP A 21 0.72 28.38 -6.51
CA ASP A 21 -0.20 29.28 -5.78
C ASP A 21 -0.32 28.90 -4.29
N LYS A 22 0.38 27.86 -3.83
CA LYS A 22 0.33 27.42 -2.42
C LYS A 22 1.53 27.93 -1.63
N ALA A 23 1.28 28.56 -0.50
CA ALA A 23 2.35 28.93 0.44
C ALA A 23 2.84 27.67 1.16
N ILE A 24 4.01 27.16 0.77
CA ILE A 24 4.68 26.05 1.44
C ILE A 24 5.22 26.55 2.77
N GLN A 25 4.75 25.95 3.87
CA GLN A 25 5.13 26.32 5.24
C GLN A 25 6.22 25.41 5.79
N HIS A 26 6.17 24.12 5.43
CA HIS A 26 7.10 23.11 5.92
C HIS A 26 7.23 21.96 4.92
N THR A 27 8.44 21.39 4.83
CA THR A 27 8.70 20.13 4.10
C THR A 27 9.47 19.18 5.00
N GLN A 28 9.09 17.89 4.96
CA GLN A 28 9.75 16.84 5.72
C GLN A 28 9.94 15.59 4.86
N HIS A 29 11.18 15.07 4.80
CA HIS A 29 11.45 13.78 4.16
C HIS A 29 11.00 12.64 5.07
N ILE A 30 10.20 11.73 4.52
CA ILE A 30 9.80 10.48 5.17
C ILE A 30 10.78 9.38 4.73
N LEU A 31 11.55 8.87 5.67
CA LEU A 31 12.67 7.96 5.37
C LEU A 31 12.29 6.47 5.35
N THR A 32 11.03 6.13 5.63
CA THR A 32 10.56 4.74 5.68
C THR A 32 10.24 4.13 4.30
N GLY A 33 10.03 4.97 3.27
CA GLY A 33 9.67 4.51 1.93
C GLY A 33 10.85 3.99 1.12
N TRP A 34 10.91 2.68 0.85
CA TRP A 34 11.95 2.09 -0.01
C TRP A 34 11.60 2.15 -1.51
N THR A 35 10.34 2.20 -1.87
CA THR A 35 9.86 2.30 -3.25
C THR A 35 9.94 3.71 -3.82
N ASN A 36 9.67 4.71 -2.97
CA ASN A 36 9.62 6.12 -3.34
C ASN A 36 10.43 6.97 -2.35
N ILE A 37 10.92 8.12 -2.83
CA ILE A 37 11.29 9.22 -1.96
C ILE A 37 9.98 9.93 -1.64
N VAL A 38 9.63 10.00 -0.35
CA VAL A 38 8.39 10.61 0.10
C VAL A 38 8.70 11.91 0.82
N ILE A 39 8.03 12.99 0.42
CA ILE A 39 8.15 14.30 1.07
C ILE A 39 6.76 14.73 1.53
N GLU A 40 6.61 14.94 2.83
CA GLU A 40 5.45 15.59 3.41
C GLU A 40 5.58 17.10 3.26
N VAL A 41 4.56 17.74 2.68
CA VAL A 41 4.54 19.18 2.39
C VAL A 41 3.32 19.79 3.09
N THR A 42 3.56 20.66 4.06
CA THR A 42 2.51 21.42 4.72
C THR A 42 2.36 22.78 4.05
N THR A 43 1.12 23.11 3.70
CA THR A 43 0.73 24.37 3.07
C THR A 43 -0.35 25.05 3.90
N SER A 44 -0.81 26.22 3.47
CA SER A 44 -1.90 26.95 4.15
C SER A 44 -3.28 26.25 4.08
N ASP A 45 -3.47 25.32 3.13
CA ASP A 45 -4.75 24.64 2.90
C ASP A 45 -4.72 23.13 3.24
N GLY A 46 -3.58 22.63 3.73
CA GLY A 46 -3.45 21.25 4.21
C GLY A 46 -2.06 20.65 4.03
N THR A 47 -1.96 19.40 4.37
CA THR A 47 -0.73 18.60 4.24
C THR A 47 -0.85 17.63 3.08
N TYR A 48 0.23 17.49 2.31
CA TYR A 48 0.29 16.68 1.10
C TYR A 48 1.51 15.77 1.13
N PHE A 49 1.40 14.59 0.53
CA PHE A 49 2.53 13.71 0.26
C PHE A 49 2.89 13.77 -1.22
N PHE A 50 4.17 14.05 -1.48
CA PHE A 50 4.81 13.90 -2.79
C PHE A 50 5.58 12.59 -2.78
N ARG A 51 5.32 11.71 -3.76
CA ARG A 51 5.96 10.41 -3.87
C ARG A 51 6.73 10.34 -5.19
N PHE A 52 8.06 10.25 -5.11
CA PHE A 52 8.98 10.23 -6.24
C PHE A 52 9.60 8.85 -6.38
N PRO A 53 9.33 8.10 -7.46
CA PRO A 53 9.81 6.73 -7.64
C PRO A 53 11.34 6.63 -7.68
N ARG A 54 11.92 5.64 -7.00
CA ARG A 54 13.37 5.44 -6.89
C ARG A 54 13.99 4.65 -8.04
N ASN A 55 13.20 4.00 -8.90
CA ASN A 55 13.68 3.24 -10.05
C ASN A 55 12.59 3.13 -11.15
N PRO A 56 12.93 2.59 -12.36
CA PRO A 56 11.98 2.49 -13.47
C PRO A 56 10.75 1.62 -13.17
N PHE A 57 10.90 0.55 -12.39
CA PHE A 57 9.79 -0.31 -11.99
C PHE A 57 8.79 0.47 -11.15
N TRP A 58 9.25 1.15 -10.10
CA TRP A 58 8.38 1.98 -9.26
C TRP A 58 7.79 3.18 -9.99
N SER A 59 8.43 3.63 -11.10
CA SER A 59 7.84 4.64 -12.00
C SER A 59 6.60 4.12 -12.74
N LYS A 60 6.55 2.84 -13.10
CA LYS A 60 5.32 2.21 -13.61
C LYS A 60 4.29 2.04 -12.49
N MET A 61 4.74 1.62 -11.31
CA MET A 61 3.87 1.31 -10.18
C MET A 61 3.19 2.54 -9.60
N ILE A 62 3.81 3.72 -9.64
CA ILE A 62 3.16 4.95 -9.17
C ILE A 62 2.01 5.38 -10.09
N VAL A 63 2.11 5.09 -11.38
CA VAL A 63 1.00 5.30 -12.34
C VAL A 63 -0.15 4.35 -12.03
N LYS A 64 0.17 3.06 -11.77
CA LYS A 64 -0.80 2.04 -11.36
C LYS A 64 -1.48 2.41 -10.04
N ASP A 65 -0.71 2.79 -9.03
CA ASP A 65 -1.22 3.21 -7.71
C ASP A 65 -2.24 4.35 -7.84
N ALA A 66 -1.90 5.40 -8.62
CA ALA A 66 -2.82 6.50 -8.89
C ALA A 66 -4.10 6.03 -9.61
N ALA A 67 -3.98 5.15 -10.61
CA ALA A 67 -5.15 4.62 -11.32
C ALA A 67 -6.06 3.79 -10.40
N VAL A 68 -5.48 2.94 -9.54
CA VAL A 68 -6.24 2.12 -8.60
C VAL A 68 -6.91 2.97 -7.53
N CYS A 69 -6.18 3.89 -6.89
CA CYS A 69 -6.75 4.78 -5.86
C CYS A 69 -7.94 5.56 -6.41
N ASN A 70 -7.78 6.17 -7.59
CA ASN A 70 -8.85 6.97 -8.22
C ASN A 70 -10.03 6.09 -8.69
N PHE A 71 -9.79 4.82 -9.06
CA PHE A 71 -10.85 3.89 -9.42
C PHE A 71 -11.65 3.42 -8.20
N VAL A 72 -10.99 3.19 -7.06
CA VAL A 72 -11.60 2.71 -5.81
C VAL A 72 -12.31 3.83 -5.06
N ASP A 73 -11.92 5.10 -5.27
CA ASP A 73 -12.49 6.26 -4.57
C ASP A 73 -14.02 6.29 -4.68
N GLY A 74 -14.69 6.40 -3.53
CA GLY A 74 -16.15 6.39 -3.39
C GLY A 74 -16.83 5.05 -3.68
N LYS A 75 -16.10 3.95 -3.98
CA LYS A 75 -16.65 2.61 -4.19
C LYS A 75 -16.60 1.72 -2.95
N THR A 76 -15.90 2.15 -1.91
CA THR A 76 -15.91 1.54 -0.58
C THR A 76 -16.40 2.53 0.47
N SER A 77 -16.73 2.05 1.67
CA SER A 77 -17.14 2.89 2.81
C SER A 77 -15.96 3.60 3.48
N PHE A 78 -14.75 3.43 2.98
CA PHE A 78 -13.50 3.90 3.58
C PHE A 78 -12.82 4.89 2.65
N TYR A 79 -12.15 5.88 3.24
CA TYR A 79 -11.35 6.82 2.45
C TYR A 79 -10.16 6.13 1.79
N THR A 80 -9.92 6.49 0.55
CA THR A 80 -8.71 6.17 -0.20
C THR A 80 -8.02 7.46 -0.63
N PRO A 81 -6.69 7.50 -0.77
CA PRO A 81 -6.03 8.71 -1.26
C PRO A 81 -6.50 9.06 -2.67
N GLN A 82 -6.97 10.29 -2.87
CA GLN A 82 -7.17 10.82 -4.23
C GLN A 82 -5.81 11.23 -4.78
N MET A 83 -5.31 10.46 -5.76
CA MET A 83 -3.97 10.64 -6.28
C MET A 83 -3.96 11.49 -7.54
N GLU A 84 -3.19 12.58 -7.52
CA GLU A 84 -2.83 13.36 -8.69
C GLU A 84 -1.50 12.84 -9.26
N LEU A 85 -1.51 12.41 -10.53
CA LEU A 85 -0.31 12.02 -11.24
C LEU A 85 0.28 13.23 -11.98
N HIS A 86 1.52 13.54 -11.70
CA HIS A 86 2.29 14.63 -12.30
C HIS A 86 3.52 14.11 -13.03
N TYR A 87 4.10 14.95 -13.87
CA TYR A 87 5.34 14.66 -14.59
C TYR A 87 6.29 15.86 -14.48
N ASP A 88 7.54 15.59 -14.18
CA ASP A 88 8.56 16.64 -14.19
C ASP A 88 8.98 17.05 -15.61
N SER A 89 9.88 18.02 -15.73
CA SER A 89 10.41 18.51 -17.03
C SER A 89 11.14 17.44 -17.84
N LYS A 90 11.50 16.30 -17.24
CA LYS A 90 12.11 15.14 -17.91
C LYS A 90 11.09 14.03 -18.19
N HIS A 91 9.80 14.31 -18.03
CA HIS A 91 8.68 13.35 -18.17
C HIS A 91 8.77 12.15 -17.21
N ARG A 92 9.32 12.33 -16.00
CA ARG A 92 9.32 11.32 -14.96
C ARG A 92 8.04 11.44 -14.11
N PRO A 93 7.26 10.35 -13.93
CA PRO A 93 6.04 10.42 -13.14
C PRO A 93 6.34 10.54 -11.65
N PHE A 94 5.50 11.30 -10.94
CA PHE A 94 5.41 11.33 -9.48
C PHE A 94 3.96 11.55 -9.07
N SER A 95 3.58 11.16 -7.88
CA SER A 95 2.21 11.37 -7.40
C SER A 95 2.15 12.35 -6.24
N VAL A 96 1.02 13.04 -6.17
CA VAL A 96 0.67 13.94 -5.07
C VAL A 96 -0.71 13.56 -4.55
N HIS A 97 -0.87 13.50 -3.24
CA HIS A 97 -2.18 13.35 -2.63
C HIS A 97 -2.24 14.10 -1.29
N ARG A 98 -3.44 14.51 -0.92
CA ARG A 98 -3.67 15.11 0.38
C ARG A 98 -3.53 14.03 1.46
N LYS A 99 -2.87 14.39 2.56
CA LYS A 99 -2.79 13.52 3.74
C LYS A 99 -4.19 13.23 4.29
N ILE A 100 -4.48 11.97 4.52
CA ILE A 100 -5.63 11.57 5.32
C ILE A 100 -5.19 11.65 6.77
N GLU A 101 -5.82 12.52 7.54
CA GLU A 101 -5.47 12.71 8.95
C GLU A 101 -5.91 11.49 9.76
N GLY A 102 -5.03 10.98 10.61
CA GLY A 102 -5.29 9.80 11.42
C GLY A 102 -4.00 9.12 11.87
N TYR A 103 -4.17 7.98 12.51
CA TYR A 103 -3.08 7.13 13.01
C TYR A 103 -3.12 5.78 12.30
N THR A 104 -1.98 5.13 12.11
CA THR A 104 -2.02 3.76 11.58
C THR A 104 -2.54 2.80 12.64
N LEU A 105 -3.27 1.78 12.20
CA LEU A 105 -3.69 0.70 13.11
C LEU A 105 -2.47 0.00 13.69
N GLY A 106 -1.40 -0.15 12.92
CA GLY A 106 -0.15 -0.77 13.36
C GLY A 106 0.46 -0.07 14.58
N ASP A 107 0.44 1.27 14.61
CA ASP A 107 0.96 2.04 15.73
C ASP A 107 0.11 1.94 17.00
N ARG A 108 -1.19 1.66 16.86
CA ARG A 108 -2.15 1.75 17.96
C ARG A 108 -2.75 0.43 18.41
N ILE A 109 -2.64 -0.64 17.63
CA ILE A 109 -3.39 -1.90 17.85
C ILE A 109 -3.23 -2.49 19.25
N TYR A 110 -2.07 -2.35 19.86
CA TYR A 110 -1.80 -2.83 21.23
C TYR A 110 -2.30 -1.92 22.35
N HIS A 111 -2.82 -0.73 21.98
CA HIS A 111 -3.34 0.29 22.90
C HIS A 111 -4.84 0.48 22.80
N LEU A 112 -5.49 -0.19 21.82
CA LEU A 112 -6.92 -0.11 21.60
C LEU A 112 -7.70 -0.79 22.71
N SER A 113 -8.89 -0.27 23.02
CA SER A 113 -9.86 -0.95 23.87
C SER A 113 -10.40 -2.21 23.17
N HIS A 114 -10.96 -3.15 23.96
CA HIS A 114 -11.64 -4.34 23.44
C HIS A 114 -12.68 -3.99 22.34
N THR A 115 -13.51 -2.98 22.58
CA THR A 115 -14.53 -2.54 21.63
C THR A 115 -13.90 -2.00 20.33
N ALA A 116 -12.83 -1.21 20.43
CA ALA A 116 -12.14 -0.65 19.27
C ALA A 116 -11.41 -1.75 18.46
N LEU A 117 -10.77 -2.71 19.12
CA LEU A 117 -10.15 -3.89 18.48
C LEU A 117 -11.17 -4.71 17.69
N THR A 118 -12.30 -5.02 18.31
CA THR A 118 -13.38 -5.77 17.68
C THR A 118 -13.98 -4.98 16.50
N GLY A 119 -14.20 -3.67 16.69
CA GLY A 119 -14.69 -2.76 15.64
C GLY A 119 -13.74 -2.73 14.44
N ALA A 120 -12.44 -2.52 14.69
CA ALA A 120 -11.43 -2.50 13.63
C ALA A 120 -11.38 -3.83 12.86
N ALA A 121 -11.45 -4.97 13.55
CA ALA A 121 -11.50 -6.28 12.91
C ALA A 121 -12.70 -6.43 11.96
N TYR A 122 -13.88 -5.97 12.36
CA TYR A 122 -15.08 -6.00 11.51
C TYR A 122 -14.98 -5.01 10.34
N ASP A 123 -14.50 -3.80 10.57
CA ASP A 123 -14.37 -2.77 9.54
C ASP A 123 -13.38 -3.22 8.45
N ILE A 124 -12.26 -3.85 8.81
CA ILE A 124 -11.30 -4.38 7.84
C ILE A 124 -11.90 -5.54 7.03
N GLY A 125 -12.61 -6.44 7.69
CA GLY A 125 -13.32 -7.52 6.99
C GLY A 125 -14.39 -7.00 6.04
N LYS A 126 -15.07 -5.90 6.41
CA LYS A 126 -16.01 -5.18 5.53
C LYS A 126 -15.30 -4.57 4.34
N PHE A 127 -14.15 -3.89 4.56
CA PHE A 127 -13.35 -3.30 3.49
C PHE A 127 -12.94 -4.34 2.44
N ILE A 128 -12.42 -5.50 2.86
CA ILE A 128 -12.02 -6.58 1.95
C ILE A 128 -13.21 -7.04 1.10
N LYS A 129 -14.40 -7.19 1.70
CA LYS A 129 -15.62 -7.61 0.99
C LYS A 129 -16.10 -6.53 0.02
N GLU A 130 -16.06 -5.27 0.40
CA GLU A 130 -16.42 -4.15 -0.48
C GLU A 130 -15.45 -4.05 -1.66
N LEU A 131 -14.14 -4.09 -1.40
CA LEU A 131 -13.10 -4.01 -2.43
C LEU A 131 -13.24 -5.16 -3.43
N SER A 132 -13.35 -6.39 -2.94
CA SER A 132 -13.50 -7.59 -3.79
C SER A 132 -14.84 -7.68 -4.51
N GLY A 133 -15.84 -6.92 -4.09
CA GLY A 133 -17.15 -6.80 -4.72
C GLY A 133 -17.27 -5.71 -5.77
N ILE A 134 -16.22 -4.91 -6.01
CA ILE A 134 -16.24 -3.84 -7.03
C ILE A 134 -16.37 -4.46 -8.42
N ASP A 135 -17.30 -3.94 -9.22
CA ASP A 135 -17.41 -4.28 -10.63
C ASP A 135 -16.20 -3.72 -11.41
N LEU A 136 -15.50 -4.61 -12.10
CA LEU A 136 -14.29 -4.30 -12.87
C LEU A 136 -14.56 -4.18 -14.38
N SER A 137 -15.81 -4.22 -14.83
CA SER A 137 -16.16 -4.19 -16.27
C SER A 137 -15.62 -2.96 -17.00
N ASP A 138 -15.57 -1.81 -16.31
CA ASP A 138 -15.06 -0.52 -16.84
C ASP A 138 -13.71 -0.13 -16.22
N ALA A 139 -13.02 -1.07 -15.57
CA ALA A 139 -11.76 -0.79 -14.92
C ALA A 139 -10.61 -0.62 -15.93
N PRO A 140 -9.71 0.35 -15.73
CA PRO A 140 -8.52 0.47 -16.57
C PRO A 140 -7.58 -0.74 -16.37
N ALA A 141 -6.70 -0.96 -17.36
CA ALA A 141 -5.78 -2.10 -17.36
C ALA A 141 -4.86 -2.15 -16.13
N GLU A 142 -4.51 -0.99 -15.58
CA GLU A 142 -3.71 -0.85 -14.38
C GLU A 142 -4.40 -1.46 -13.15
N VAL A 143 -5.72 -1.37 -13.07
CA VAL A 143 -6.54 -1.93 -11.98
C VAL A 143 -6.70 -3.43 -12.13
N THR A 144 -6.84 -3.92 -13.36
CA THR A 144 -7.05 -5.35 -13.64
C THR A 144 -5.76 -6.14 -13.79
N TYR A 145 -4.61 -5.52 -13.54
CA TYR A 145 -3.31 -6.20 -13.59
C TYR A 145 -3.22 -7.24 -12.46
N PRO A 146 -2.95 -8.54 -12.77
CA PRO A 146 -2.97 -9.58 -11.77
C PRO A 146 -1.91 -9.39 -10.68
N LEU A 147 -2.29 -9.57 -9.42
CA LEU A 147 -1.36 -9.49 -8.28
C LEU A 147 -0.23 -10.53 -8.43
N SER A 148 -0.54 -11.74 -8.90
CA SER A 148 0.47 -12.78 -9.11
C SER A 148 1.53 -12.39 -10.13
N ASP A 149 1.13 -11.72 -11.22
CA ASP A 149 2.06 -11.24 -12.24
C ASP A 149 2.89 -10.07 -11.72
N PHE A 150 2.29 -9.18 -10.92
CA PHE A 150 3.02 -8.12 -10.22
C PHE A 150 4.10 -8.67 -9.28
N LEU A 151 3.74 -9.62 -8.42
CA LEU A 151 4.70 -10.23 -7.47
C LEU A 151 5.84 -10.95 -8.22
N HIS A 152 5.53 -11.60 -9.33
CA HIS A 152 6.52 -12.24 -10.19
C HIS A 152 7.47 -11.23 -10.83
N GLU A 153 6.98 -10.13 -11.43
CA GLU A 153 7.82 -9.05 -11.96
C GLU A 153 8.71 -8.44 -10.88
N LEU A 154 8.15 -8.20 -9.70
CA LEU A 154 8.88 -7.61 -8.58
C LEU A 154 10.03 -8.51 -8.13
N ASP A 155 9.82 -9.83 -8.04
CA ASP A 155 10.85 -10.80 -7.68
C ASP A 155 11.97 -10.85 -8.71
N TYR A 156 11.64 -10.99 -9.98
CA TYR A 156 12.63 -11.10 -11.06
C TYR A 156 13.46 -9.84 -11.30
N GLU A 157 12.87 -8.66 -11.17
CA GLU A 157 13.56 -7.42 -11.48
C GLU A 157 14.34 -6.84 -10.28
N HIS A 158 13.97 -7.23 -9.04
CA HIS A 158 14.41 -6.50 -7.85
C HIS A 158 14.90 -7.35 -6.68
N TYR A 159 14.79 -8.69 -6.73
CA TYR A 159 15.18 -9.56 -5.61
C TYR A 159 16.12 -10.69 -6.02
N ASP A 160 17.12 -10.93 -5.18
CA ASP A 160 18.08 -12.01 -5.37
C ASP A 160 17.55 -13.39 -4.90
N HIS A 161 16.31 -13.43 -4.38
CA HIS A 161 15.71 -14.64 -3.81
C HIS A 161 14.43 -15.00 -4.56
N HIS A 162 14.48 -16.09 -5.31
CA HIS A 162 13.32 -16.62 -6.03
C HIS A 162 12.43 -17.42 -5.08
N ILE A 163 11.16 -17.00 -4.96
CA ILE A 163 10.14 -17.67 -4.15
C ILE A 163 9.16 -18.40 -5.09
N ASP A 164 9.72 -19.15 -6.05
CA ASP A 164 8.97 -19.77 -7.15
C ASP A 164 7.77 -20.60 -6.69
N ALA A 165 7.94 -21.37 -5.60
CA ALA A 165 6.85 -22.21 -5.08
C ALA A 165 5.68 -21.40 -4.51
N ASP A 166 5.96 -20.27 -3.86
CA ASP A 166 4.94 -19.39 -3.30
C ASP A 166 4.25 -18.58 -4.41
N HIS A 167 4.99 -18.10 -5.40
CA HIS A 167 4.43 -17.45 -6.59
C HIS A 167 3.55 -18.42 -7.41
N ALA A 168 4.00 -19.66 -7.63
CA ALA A 168 3.21 -20.68 -8.31
C ALA A 168 1.91 -20.98 -7.55
N TYR A 169 1.96 -21.04 -6.21
CA TYR A 169 0.78 -21.24 -5.40
C TYR A 169 -0.19 -20.06 -5.52
N ILE A 170 0.29 -18.82 -5.35
CA ILE A 170 -0.53 -17.61 -5.49
C ILE A 170 -1.19 -17.61 -6.86
N LYS A 171 -0.45 -17.83 -7.94
CA LYS A 171 -0.97 -17.89 -9.30
C LYS A 171 -2.01 -19.00 -9.50
N SER A 172 -1.84 -20.14 -8.85
CA SER A 172 -2.80 -21.25 -8.94
C SER A 172 -4.15 -20.95 -8.25
N THR A 173 -4.18 -19.97 -7.35
CA THR A 173 -5.38 -19.54 -6.62
C THR A 173 -5.90 -18.18 -7.09
N ASP A 174 -5.36 -17.64 -8.18
CA ASP A 174 -5.77 -16.34 -8.72
C ASP A 174 -7.29 -16.24 -8.91
N GLY A 175 -7.82 -15.10 -8.50
CA GLY A 175 -9.20 -14.68 -8.70
C GLY A 175 -9.30 -13.50 -9.66
N HIS A 176 -10.54 -13.11 -9.96
CA HIS A 176 -10.83 -11.93 -10.79
C HIS A 176 -11.38 -10.77 -9.98
N GLN A 177 -11.24 -10.83 -8.65
CA GLN A 177 -11.69 -9.80 -7.74
C GLN A 177 -10.56 -8.80 -7.48
N LEU A 178 -10.91 -7.54 -7.23
CA LEU A 178 -9.91 -6.55 -6.83
C LEU A 178 -9.43 -6.86 -5.41
N VAL A 179 -8.13 -6.89 -5.23
CA VAL A 179 -7.44 -7.04 -3.95
C VAL A 179 -6.47 -5.88 -3.74
N HIS A 180 -6.20 -5.56 -2.49
CA HIS A 180 -5.23 -4.52 -2.14
C HIS A 180 -3.78 -4.98 -2.37
N GLY A 181 -3.50 -6.26 -2.11
CA GLY A 181 -2.21 -6.90 -2.36
C GLY A 181 -1.14 -6.61 -1.30
N ASP A 182 -1.27 -5.56 -0.50
CA ASP A 182 -0.42 -5.27 0.67
C ASP A 182 -1.24 -4.73 1.84
N LEU A 183 -2.40 -5.33 2.12
CA LEU A 183 -3.28 -4.91 3.20
C LEU A 183 -2.70 -5.33 4.55
N ASN A 184 -1.81 -4.52 5.07
CA ASN A 184 -1.20 -4.70 6.40
C ASN A 184 -1.68 -3.63 7.39
N LEU A 185 -1.39 -3.81 8.68
CA LEU A 185 -1.85 -2.91 9.74
C LEU A 185 -1.33 -1.46 9.61
N GLY A 186 -0.19 -1.27 8.94
CA GLY A 186 0.39 0.06 8.66
C GLY A 186 -0.36 0.84 7.57
N ASN A 187 -1.11 0.14 6.71
CA ASN A 187 -1.87 0.72 5.61
C ASN A 187 -3.35 1.01 5.96
N ILE A 188 -3.75 0.83 7.23
CA ILE A 188 -5.09 1.08 7.74
C ILE A 188 -5.05 2.28 8.68
N LEU A 189 -5.92 3.26 8.43
CA LEU A 189 -5.98 4.50 9.20
C LEU A 189 -7.16 4.53 10.16
N LEU A 190 -6.89 5.01 11.37
CA LEU A 190 -7.86 5.24 12.44
C LEU A 190 -8.04 6.75 12.66
N ASP A 191 -9.24 7.17 13.03
CA ASP A 191 -9.49 8.51 13.56
C ASP A 191 -9.12 8.65 15.06
N ASP A 192 -9.35 9.83 15.63
CA ASP A 192 -9.13 10.13 17.05
C ASP A 192 -10.04 9.32 18.00
N HIS A 193 -11.05 8.61 17.47
CA HIS A 193 -11.97 7.74 18.19
C HIS A 193 -11.67 6.25 17.99
N ASP A 194 -10.48 5.94 17.47
CA ASP A 194 -10.03 4.58 17.17
C ASP A 194 -10.91 3.83 16.14
N LYS A 195 -11.58 4.55 15.24
CA LYS A 195 -12.41 3.98 14.19
C LYS A 195 -11.64 3.90 12.88
N VAL A 196 -11.77 2.80 12.16
CA VAL A 196 -11.16 2.69 10.82
C VAL A 196 -11.86 3.67 9.88
N ILE A 197 -11.07 4.57 9.30
CA ILE A 197 -11.58 5.62 8.39
C ILE A 197 -11.07 5.45 6.96
N GLY A 198 -9.91 4.83 6.75
CA GLY A 198 -9.32 4.75 5.42
C GLY A 198 -8.27 3.67 5.26
N VAL A 199 -7.95 3.40 4.02
CA VAL A 199 -6.90 2.46 3.60
C VAL A 199 -6.02 3.16 2.57
N ILE A 200 -4.71 2.99 2.68
CA ILE A 200 -3.69 3.65 1.86
C ILE A 200 -2.74 2.64 1.22
N ASP A 201 -1.95 3.09 0.25
CA ASP A 201 -0.87 2.35 -0.42
C ASP A 201 -1.34 1.17 -1.27
N PHE A 202 -2.05 1.48 -2.36
CA PHE A 202 -2.59 0.52 -3.32
C PHE A 202 -1.59 0.11 -4.42
N CYS A 203 -0.30 0.35 -4.24
CA CYS A 203 0.68 0.08 -5.31
C CYS A 203 0.76 -1.41 -5.68
N PHE A 204 0.40 -2.33 -4.78
CA PHE A 204 0.32 -3.78 -5.04
C PHE A 204 -1.07 -4.22 -5.52
N ALA A 205 -2.08 -3.37 -5.46
CA ALA A 205 -3.44 -3.74 -5.78
C ALA A 205 -3.59 -4.25 -7.22
N GLY A 206 -4.54 -5.15 -7.42
CA GLY A 206 -4.81 -5.74 -8.72
C GLY A 206 -5.85 -6.85 -8.62
N THR A 207 -6.04 -7.62 -9.68
CA THR A 207 -6.92 -8.80 -9.61
C THR A 207 -6.22 -9.95 -8.89
N GLY A 208 -6.96 -10.63 -8.03
CA GLY A 208 -6.43 -11.76 -7.24
C GLY A 208 -7.50 -12.43 -6.41
N ASN A 209 -7.05 -13.29 -5.50
CA ASN A 209 -7.90 -13.95 -4.53
C ASN A 209 -7.98 -13.09 -3.25
N PRO A 210 -9.18 -12.68 -2.77
CA PRO A 210 -9.34 -11.86 -1.57
C PRO A 210 -8.73 -12.46 -0.30
N HIS A 211 -8.54 -13.78 -0.22
CA HIS A 211 -7.83 -14.41 0.89
C HIS A 211 -6.35 -13.97 0.99
N MET A 212 -5.79 -13.39 -0.07
CA MET A 212 -4.46 -12.77 -0.02
C MET A 212 -4.45 -11.58 0.96
N ASP A 213 -5.45 -10.72 0.90
CA ASP A 213 -5.58 -9.59 1.82
C ASP A 213 -5.90 -10.07 3.25
N VAL A 214 -6.75 -11.10 3.39
CA VAL A 214 -7.03 -11.73 4.70
C VAL A 214 -5.75 -12.27 5.32
N ALA A 215 -4.97 -13.02 4.55
CA ALA A 215 -3.71 -13.59 4.99
C ALA A 215 -2.67 -12.49 5.32
N ARG A 216 -2.67 -11.38 4.56
CA ARG A 216 -1.75 -10.26 4.79
C ARG A 216 -1.99 -9.58 6.13
N ILE A 217 -3.25 -9.36 6.53
CA ILE A 217 -3.60 -8.80 7.85
C ILE A 217 -3.02 -9.65 8.98
N VAL A 218 -3.15 -10.98 8.88
CA VAL A 218 -2.71 -11.90 9.95
C VAL A 218 -1.27 -12.41 9.76
N SER A 219 -0.55 -11.95 8.75
CA SER A 219 0.86 -12.31 8.54
C SER A 219 1.80 -11.66 9.57
N ARG A 220 1.35 -10.61 10.24
CA ARG A 220 2.11 -9.92 11.29
C ARG A 220 1.46 -10.10 12.65
N PRO A 221 2.26 -10.04 13.76
CA PRO A 221 1.72 -10.15 15.11
C PRO A 221 0.64 -9.08 15.38
N ALA A 222 -0.49 -9.53 15.92
CA ALA A 222 -1.59 -8.71 16.41
C ALA A 222 -2.15 -9.30 17.71
N PRO A 223 -2.96 -8.55 18.50
CA PRO A 223 -3.67 -9.11 19.64
C PRO A 223 -4.53 -10.31 19.22
N ALA A 224 -4.47 -11.42 19.97
CA ALA A 224 -5.17 -12.65 19.62
C ALA A 224 -6.68 -12.46 19.44
N GLU A 225 -7.27 -11.56 20.20
CA GLU A 225 -8.68 -11.20 20.09
C GLU A 225 -9.02 -10.55 18.75
N PHE A 226 -8.17 -9.63 18.28
CA PHE A 226 -8.30 -9.02 16.95
C PHE A 226 -8.24 -10.09 15.86
N GLU A 227 -7.22 -10.96 15.90
CA GLU A 227 -7.03 -12.01 14.89
C GLU A 227 -8.22 -12.98 14.89
N GLN A 228 -8.69 -13.43 16.05
CA GLN A 228 -9.85 -14.33 16.16
C GLN A 228 -11.12 -13.68 15.60
N THR A 229 -11.41 -12.44 16.00
CA THR A 229 -12.59 -11.70 15.50
C THR A 229 -12.51 -11.48 14.00
N PHE A 230 -11.34 -11.09 13.49
CA PHE A 230 -11.12 -10.85 12.08
C PHE A 230 -11.31 -12.13 11.26
N LEU A 231 -10.62 -13.22 11.62
CA LEU A 231 -10.69 -14.50 10.89
C LEU A 231 -12.08 -15.16 10.97
N SER A 232 -12.86 -14.90 12.02
CA SER A 232 -14.24 -15.44 12.14
C SER A 232 -15.18 -14.99 11.02
N GLN A 233 -14.80 -13.95 10.26
CA GLN A 233 -15.60 -13.41 9.17
C GLN A 233 -15.37 -14.11 7.83
N PHE A 234 -14.40 -15.02 7.76
CA PHE A 234 -13.96 -15.67 6.53
C PHE A 234 -13.99 -17.18 6.64
N ASN A 235 -14.21 -17.83 5.51
CA ASN A 235 -14.13 -19.28 5.36
C ASN A 235 -12.75 -19.67 4.81
N ASN A 236 -12.50 -20.98 4.65
CA ASN A 236 -11.27 -21.50 4.00
C ASN A 236 -9.98 -21.26 4.80
N SER A 237 -10.00 -21.56 6.09
CA SER A 237 -8.86 -21.34 7.00
C SER A 237 -7.55 -22.00 6.51
N SER A 238 -7.60 -23.14 5.83
CA SER A 238 -6.41 -23.80 5.28
C SER A 238 -5.76 -23.04 4.14
N GLU A 239 -6.56 -22.42 3.28
CA GLU A 239 -6.07 -21.57 2.19
C GLU A 239 -5.47 -20.27 2.73
N ILE A 240 -6.15 -19.63 3.69
CA ILE A 240 -5.65 -18.41 4.36
C ILE A 240 -4.29 -18.70 5.03
N GLU A 241 -4.15 -19.83 5.73
CA GLU A 241 -2.89 -20.19 6.40
C GLU A 241 -1.76 -20.48 5.40
N ARG A 242 -2.07 -21.10 4.26
CA ARG A 242 -1.07 -21.30 3.19
C ARG A 242 -0.63 -19.98 2.56
N MET A 243 -1.56 -19.03 2.35
CA MET A 243 -1.25 -17.68 1.86
C MET A 243 -0.47 -16.88 2.90
N ARG A 244 -0.79 -17.02 4.20
CA ARG A 244 -0.02 -16.44 5.30
C ARG A 244 1.44 -16.89 5.27
N THR A 245 1.67 -18.18 5.03
CA THR A 245 3.02 -18.73 4.87
C THR A 245 3.75 -18.11 3.66
N ALA A 246 3.06 -17.97 2.52
CA ALA A 246 3.62 -17.34 1.34
C ALA A 246 4.01 -15.87 1.63
N TRP A 247 3.17 -15.12 2.33
CA TRP A 247 3.49 -13.74 2.73
C TRP A 247 4.71 -13.66 3.64
N HIS A 248 4.87 -14.58 4.61
CA HIS A 248 6.08 -14.62 5.44
C HIS A 248 7.36 -14.82 4.63
N ASN A 249 7.32 -15.67 3.60
CA ASN A 249 8.46 -15.92 2.73
C ASN A 249 8.78 -14.69 1.86
N ILE A 250 7.74 -14.06 1.30
CA ILE A 250 7.86 -12.82 0.51
C ILE A 250 8.44 -11.69 1.37
N ASP A 251 7.92 -11.46 2.58
CA ASP A 251 8.44 -10.45 3.50
C ASP A 251 9.90 -10.70 3.88
N ALA A 252 10.29 -11.95 4.07
CA ALA A 252 11.68 -12.30 4.38
C ALA A 252 12.63 -11.95 3.21
N GLY A 253 12.20 -12.20 1.97
CA GLY A 253 12.90 -11.80 0.76
C GLY A 253 13.03 -10.28 0.65
N TYR A 254 11.94 -9.55 0.85
CA TYR A 254 11.93 -8.08 0.85
C TYR A 254 12.87 -7.50 1.91
N ALA A 255 12.79 -8.00 3.14
CA ALA A 255 13.65 -7.55 4.22
C ALA A 255 15.14 -7.77 3.92
N ALA A 256 15.51 -8.88 3.29
CA ALA A 256 16.88 -9.16 2.89
C ALA A 256 17.36 -8.17 1.81
N HIS A 257 16.53 -7.92 0.80
CA HIS A 257 16.82 -6.96 -0.27
C HIS A 257 17.00 -5.53 0.29
N ILE A 258 16.06 -5.06 1.10
CA ILE A 258 16.11 -3.71 1.69
C ILE A 258 17.37 -3.53 2.52
N ARG A 259 17.74 -4.51 3.36
CA ARG A 259 18.98 -4.43 4.16
C ARG A 259 20.24 -4.31 3.31
N SER A 260 20.27 -4.98 2.15
CA SER A 260 21.45 -5.00 1.28
C SER A 260 21.58 -3.74 0.41
N HIS A 261 20.46 -3.18 -0.05
CA HIS A 261 20.45 -2.09 -1.03
C HIS A 261 20.08 -0.72 -0.45
N PHE A 262 19.39 -0.68 0.69
CA PHE A 262 18.90 0.54 1.35
C PHE A 262 19.18 0.51 2.86
N PRO A 263 20.47 0.47 3.27
CA PRO A 263 20.84 0.33 4.68
C PRO A 263 20.38 1.49 5.57
N GLU A 264 20.01 2.63 4.96
CA GLU A 264 19.44 3.78 5.67
C GLU A 264 17.98 3.59 6.09
N ILE A 265 17.29 2.58 5.58
CA ILE A 265 15.88 2.32 5.89
C ILE A 265 15.79 1.48 7.18
N ASN A 266 15.04 1.98 8.14
CA ASN A 266 14.79 1.24 9.39
C ASN A 266 13.62 0.25 9.21
N LEU A 267 13.96 -1.02 8.98
CA LEU A 267 12.97 -2.09 8.77
C LEU A 267 12.06 -2.36 10.00
N ASN A 268 12.41 -1.88 11.18
CA ASN A 268 11.55 -2.02 12.36
C ASN A 268 10.35 -1.05 12.32
N GLN A 269 10.32 -0.16 11.34
CA GLN A 269 9.24 0.80 11.10
C GLN A 269 8.38 0.43 9.86
N LEU A 270 8.71 -0.66 9.18
CA LEU A 270 7.93 -1.27 8.11
C LEU A 270 7.14 -2.46 8.68
#